data_8eb98b9266aa8e921b028e1006c1fdcc
#
_entry.id   8eb98b9266aa8e921b028e1006c1fdcc
#
_cell.length_a   1.000
_cell.length_b   1.000
_cell.length_c   1.000
_cell.angle_alpha   90.00
_cell.angle_beta   90.00
_cell.angle_gamma   90.00
#
_symmetry.space_group_name_H-M   'P 1'
#
loop_
_entity.id
_entity.type
_entity.pdbx_description
1 polymer ?
#
loop_
_entity_poly.entity_id
_entity_poly.type
_entity_poly.pdbx_seq_one_letter_code
_entity_poly.pdbx_strand_id
1 'polypeptide(L)'
;MKKSILFFFLSFTVLVNSQTEAIKYNNIQTDFFFGRPIEHDKKLKDAIDGNSYGILLSFNKINTKNTNFNKLYNYPERGFSFLYQNFNSDVLGEVFGGYRHYNYNLKNTSSSSLKLISGFGFGYVTKSYNAITNPNNHALGSKLLASAYLKLQFFQLLKKEKLSINTGVSLIHFSNIALKNPNLGINTVNLNVGFNYLLEPIKFQPLQEEITTNELDKKVYFNLILRGGYNESLEIDSGIFPFYTVTFYANKTINKFSDITFGTDYFKSEFLKNHIKNKNLEEGKTYNENDYARVGIFVGHELIQNNFSFVSQIGYTVYYPFPYVSRVYERFGLKYKLGKHLFSEVTMKINLFRAEALEIGLGYKF
;
A
#
# COMPACT_ATOMS: atom_id res chain seq x y z
N MET A 1 -29.17 -8.48 23.24
CA MET A 1 -29.61 -8.28 21.84
C MET A 1 -28.39 -8.31 20.94
N LYS A 2 -28.20 -9.41 20.19
CA LYS A 2 -27.11 -9.58 19.25
C LYS A 2 -27.37 -8.70 18.01
N LYS A 3 -26.59 -7.63 17.82
CA LYS A 3 -26.60 -6.86 16.56
C LYS A 3 -25.67 -7.57 15.57
N SER A 4 -26.27 -8.27 14.62
CA SER A 4 -25.58 -8.81 13.46
C SER A 4 -25.08 -7.64 12.60
N ILE A 5 -23.78 -7.45 12.54
CA ILE A 5 -23.14 -6.53 11.58
C ILE A 5 -23.15 -7.27 10.23
N LEU A 6 -24.05 -6.87 9.36
CA LEU A 6 -24.11 -7.31 7.97
C LEU A 6 -22.95 -6.66 7.21
N PHE A 7 -21.85 -7.42 6.99
CA PHE A 7 -20.79 -7.02 6.11
C PHE A 7 -21.33 -7.07 4.66
N PHE A 8 -21.59 -5.90 4.10
CA PHE A 8 -21.84 -5.76 2.68
C PHE A 8 -20.49 -5.95 1.96
N PHE A 9 -20.19 -7.19 1.56
CA PHE A 9 -19.21 -7.46 0.52
C PHE A 9 -19.80 -6.94 -0.79
N LEU A 10 -19.41 -5.73 -1.20
CA LEU A 10 -19.59 -5.30 -2.57
C LEU A 10 -18.66 -6.16 -3.42
N SER A 11 -19.20 -7.27 -3.94
CA SER A 11 -18.59 -8.02 -5.01
C SER A 11 -18.57 -7.12 -6.24
N PHE A 12 -17.45 -6.43 -6.46
CA PHE A 12 -17.13 -5.85 -7.75
C PHE A 12 -16.86 -7.01 -8.72
N THR A 13 -17.92 -7.60 -9.25
CA THR A 13 -17.85 -8.38 -10.47
C THR A 13 -17.62 -7.40 -11.61
N VAL A 14 -16.35 -7.08 -11.83
CA VAL A 14 -15.93 -6.56 -13.13
C VAL A 14 -16.17 -7.71 -14.10
N LEU A 15 -17.28 -7.64 -14.84
CA LEU A 15 -17.49 -8.42 -16.04
C LEU A 15 -16.45 -7.95 -17.07
N VAL A 16 -15.25 -8.43 -16.92
CA VAL A 16 -14.27 -8.42 -17.99
C VAL A 16 -14.74 -9.51 -18.95
N ASN A 17 -15.32 -9.11 -20.07
CA ASN A 17 -15.36 -9.93 -21.26
C ASN A 17 -13.91 -10.11 -21.73
N SER A 18 -13.20 -10.98 -21.07
CA SER A 18 -11.91 -11.48 -21.46
C SER A 18 -12.16 -12.76 -22.22
N GLN A 19 -11.89 -12.75 -23.51
CA GLN A 19 -11.44 -13.98 -24.16
C GLN A 19 -10.27 -14.48 -23.32
N THR A 20 -10.50 -15.53 -22.54
CA THR A 20 -9.55 -16.13 -21.60
C THR A 20 -8.47 -16.87 -22.37
N GLU A 21 -7.51 -16.17 -22.96
CA GLU A 21 -6.20 -16.77 -23.08
C GLU A 21 -5.68 -17.01 -21.66
N ALA A 22 -5.40 -18.28 -21.36
CA ALA A 22 -4.83 -18.66 -20.06
C ALA A 22 -3.62 -17.75 -19.77
N ILE A 23 -3.62 -17.09 -18.61
CA ILE A 23 -2.52 -16.19 -18.22
C ILE A 23 -1.29 -17.07 -18.04
N LYS A 24 -0.39 -17.09 -19.03
CA LYS A 24 0.89 -17.81 -18.94
C LYS A 24 1.89 -16.96 -18.19
N TYR A 25 2.42 -17.48 -17.09
CA TYR A 25 3.55 -16.88 -16.38
C TYR A 25 4.85 -17.27 -17.08
N ASN A 26 5.78 -16.32 -17.18
CA ASN A 26 7.05 -16.53 -17.85
C ASN A 26 8.11 -17.12 -16.92
N ASN A 27 8.03 -16.81 -15.63
CA ASN A 27 8.98 -17.33 -14.64
C ASN A 27 8.34 -17.55 -13.27
N ILE A 28 8.95 -18.45 -12.50
CA ILE A 28 8.67 -18.71 -11.09
C ILE A 28 9.92 -18.33 -10.31
N GLN A 29 9.74 -17.53 -9.26
CA GLN A 29 10.81 -17.11 -8.37
C GLN A 29 10.50 -17.57 -6.95
N THR A 30 11.51 -18.11 -6.27
CA THR A 30 11.45 -18.49 -4.86
C THR A 30 12.55 -17.75 -4.12
N ASP A 31 12.19 -16.99 -3.11
CA ASP A 31 13.10 -16.28 -2.22
C ASP A 31 13.00 -16.85 -0.82
N PHE A 32 14.11 -17.26 -0.25
CA PHE A 32 14.27 -17.46 1.18
C PHE A 32 14.78 -16.17 1.79
N PHE A 33 14.24 -15.77 2.92
CA PHE A 33 14.66 -14.55 3.59
C PHE A 33 14.87 -14.78 5.08
N PHE A 34 15.81 -14.03 5.61
CA PHE A 34 16.15 -13.98 7.02
C PHE A 34 16.42 -12.54 7.42
N GLY A 35 15.86 -12.11 8.54
CA GLY A 35 15.99 -10.73 8.97
C GLY A 35 15.46 -10.48 10.34
N ARG A 36 15.23 -9.22 10.66
CA ARG A 36 14.76 -8.81 11.98
C ARG A 36 13.61 -7.83 11.90
N PRO A 37 12.55 -8.00 12.72
CA PRO A 37 11.55 -6.96 12.93
C PRO A 37 12.19 -5.71 13.53
N ILE A 38 11.72 -4.51 13.10
CA ILE A 38 12.22 -3.22 13.56
C ILE A 38 11.42 -2.78 14.77
N GLU A 39 12.11 -2.50 15.89
CA GLU A 39 11.55 -1.86 17.07
C GLU A 39 11.44 -0.34 16.85
N HIS A 40 10.40 0.10 16.15
CA HIS A 40 10.14 1.52 15.89
C HIS A 40 9.26 2.20 16.95
N ASP A 41 8.74 1.44 17.91
CA ASP A 41 8.02 1.90 19.09
C ASP A 41 8.41 1.01 20.30
N LYS A 42 8.58 1.60 21.48
CA LYS A 42 8.97 0.88 22.70
C LYS A 42 8.01 -0.22 23.11
N LYS A 43 6.73 -0.12 22.75
CA LYS A 43 5.71 -1.14 23.02
C LYS A 43 5.88 -2.41 22.17
N LEU A 44 6.75 -2.40 21.16
CA LEU A 44 7.07 -3.57 20.34
C LEU A 44 8.19 -4.42 20.94
N LYS A 45 8.91 -3.91 21.95
CA LYS A 45 10.07 -4.57 22.53
C LYS A 45 9.76 -5.98 22.98
N ASP A 46 8.65 -6.16 23.71
CA ASP A 46 8.25 -7.45 24.29
C ASP A 46 7.62 -8.40 23.24
N ALA A 47 7.38 -7.91 22.04
CA ALA A 47 6.88 -8.70 20.92
C ALA A 47 7.99 -9.19 19.96
N ILE A 48 9.21 -8.65 20.07
CA ILE A 48 10.33 -8.93 19.17
C ILE A 48 11.40 -9.73 19.89
N ASP A 49 11.30 -11.06 19.83
CA ASP A 49 12.22 -11.96 20.54
C ASP A 49 13.52 -12.24 19.76
N GLY A 50 13.57 -11.94 18.45
CA GLY A 50 14.74 -12.26 17.66
C GLY A 50 14.57 -12.05 16.16
N ASN A 51 15.26 -12.87 15.38
CA ASN A 51 15.22 -12.83 13.93
C ASN A 51 14.01 -13.59 13.40
N SER A 52 13.45 -13.10 12.31
CA SER A 52 12.40 -13.74 11.52
C SER A 52 12.98 -14.41 10.28
N TYR A 53 12.27 -15.38 9.75
CA TYR A 53 12.62 -16.05 8.50
C TYR A 53 11.36 -16.43 7.72
N GLY A 54 11.53 -16.68 6.44
CA GLY A 54 10.40 -17.06 5.62
C GLY A 54 10.75 -17.38 4.18
N ILE A 55 9.69 -17.57 3.40
CA ILE A 55 9.75 -17.86 1.98
C ILE A 55 8.73 -17.02 1.23
N LEU A 56 9.11 -16.53 0.06
CA LEU A 56 8.23 -15.82 -0.87
C LEU A 56 8.27 -16.54 -2.22
N LEU A 57 7.15 -17.10 -2.64
CA LEU A 57 6.96 -17.72 -3.94
C LEU A 57 6.26 -16.73 -4.87
N SER A 58 6.85 -16.46 -6.04
CA SER A 58 6.36 -15.46 -6.99
C SER A 58 6.17 -16.05 -8.37
N PHE A 59 5.07 -15.70 -9.02
CA PHE A 59 4.73 -16.04 -10.40
C PHE A 59 4.74 -14.76 -11.22
N ASN A 60 5.68 -14.63 -12.15
CA ASN A 60 5.93 -13.39 -12.87
C ASN A 60 5.55 -13.52 -14.35
N LYS A 61 4.92 -12.50 -14.88
CA LYS A 61 4.63 -12.32 -16.31
C LYS A 61 5.29 -11.04 -16.80
N ILE A 62 6.14 -11.16 -17.81
CA ILE A 62 6.77 -10.03 -18.47
C ILE A 62 5.78 -9.43 -19.46
N ASN A 63 5.66 -8.12 -19.45
CA ASN A 63 4.88 -7.43 -20.46
C ASN A 63 5.75 -7.17 -21.69
N THR A 64 5.65 -8.04 -22.68
CA THR A 64 6.44 -7.98 -23.93
C THR A 64 5.88 -7.04 -24.99
N LYS A 65 4.71 -6.40 -24.75
CA LYS A 65 4.14 -5.42 -25.68
C LYS A 65 5.08 -4.23 -25.81
N ASN A 66 5.32 -3.83 -27.04
CA ASN A 66 6.25 -2.73 -27.36
C ASN A 66 5.55 -1.35 -27.23
N THR A 67 5.12 -1.00 -26.01
CA THR A 67 4.48 0.29 -25.69
C THR A 67 5.50 1.27 -25.12
N ASN A 68 5.23 2.58 -25.23
CA ASN A 68 6.07 3.61 -24.63
C ASN A 68 6.25 3.43 -23.12
N PHE A 69 5.23 2.97 -22.41
CA PHE A 69 5.31 2.65 -20.99
C PHE A 69 6.32 1.53 -20.74
N ASN A 70 6.21 0.40 -21.46
CA ASN A 70 7.11 -0.73 -21.26
C ASN A 70 8.56 -0.39 -21.60
N LYS A 71 8.80 0.42 -22.66
CA LYS A 71 10.14 0.90 -22.98
C LYS A 71 10.71 1.80 -21.90
N LEU A 72 9.93 2.77 -21.42
CA LEU A 72 10.35 3.73 -20.41
C LEU A 72 10.74 3.04 -19.09
N TYR A 73 9.99 1.98 -18.72
CA TYR A 73 10.20 1.23 -17.48
C TYR A 73 10.94 -0.12 -17.70
N ASN A 74 11.67 -0.27 -18.81
CA ASN A 74 12.48 -1.46 -19.13
C ASN A 74 11.69 -2.77 -19.05
N TYR A 75 10.48 -2.80 -19.65
CA TYR A 75 9.60 -3.96 -19.71
C TYR A 75 9.31 -4.58 -18.32
N PRO A 76 8.59 -3.87 -17.44
CA PRO A 76 8.34 -4.32 -16.08
C PRO A 76 7.55 -5.63 -16.07
N GLU A 77 7.91 -6.49 -15.14
CA GLU A 77 7.18 -7.71 -14.86
C GLU A 77 6.05 -7.43 -13.87
N ARG A 78 5.02 -8.24 -13.90
CA ARG A 78 3.91 -8.21 -12.95
C ARG A 78 3.50 -9.62 -12.58
N GLY A 79 3.01 -9.81 -11.36
CA GLY A 79 2.64 -11.15 -10.95
C GLY A 79 1.88 -11.21 -9.64
N PHE A 80 1.82 -12.43 -9.12
CA PHE A 80 1.31 -12.72 -7.79
C PHE A 80 2.38 -13.41 -6.98
N SER A 81 2.42 -13.14 -5.68
CA SER A 81 3.31 -13.82 -4.76
C SER A 81 2.58 -14.27 -3.50
N PHE A 82 3.07 -15.37 -2.92
CA PHE A 82 2.62 -15.94 -1.67
C PHE A 82 3.77 -15.96 -0.68
N LEU A 83 3.52 -15.48 0.52
CA LEU A 83 4.51 -15.34 1.57
C LEU A 83 4.13 -16.23 2.76
N TYR A 84 5.13 -16.89 3.30
CA TYR A 84 5.14 -17.39 4.67
C TYR A 84 6.26 -16.71 5.43
N GLN A 85 5.98 -16.17 6.62
CA GLN A 85 6.97 -15.60 7.52
C GLN A 85 6.71 -16.07 8.95
N ASN A 86 7.74 -16.59 9.59
CA ASN A 86 7.76 -16.88 11.02
C ASN A 86 8.54 -15.76 11.73
N PHE A 87 7.91 -15.10 12.68
CA PHE A 87 8.56 -14.04 13.47
C PHE A 87 9.46 -14.58 14.57
N ASN A 88 9.45 -15.91 14.79
CA ASN A 88 10.16 -16.55 15.90
C ASN A 88 9.84 -15.86 17.23
N SER A 89 8.57 -15.57 17.45
CA SER A 89 8.04 -14.85 18.61
C SER A 89 6.72 -15.47 19.04
N ASP A 90 6.57 -15.71 20.33
CA ASP A 90 5.33 -16.20 20.91
C ASP A 90 4.20 -15.17 20.85
N VAL A 91 4.54 -13.89 20.75
CA VAL A 91 3.60 -12.78 20.66
C VAL A 91 3.12 -12.56 19.23
N LEU A 92 4.02 -12.56 18.24
CA LEU A 92 3.70 -12.25 16.84
C LEU A 92 3.27 -13.49 16.04
N GLY A 93 3.82 -14.67 16.34
CA GLY A 93 3.52 -15.92 15.65
C GLY A 93 3.98 -15.94 14.19
N GLU A 94 3.12 -16.40 13.29
CA GLU A 94 3.40 -16.63 11.88
C GLU A 94 2.41 -15.85 11.01
N VAL A 95 2.85 -15.48 9.79
CA VAL A 95 2.02 -14.80 8.79
C VAL A 95 2.05 -15.54 7.47
N PHE A 96 0.87 -15.65 6.86
CA PHE A 96 0.66 -16.09 5.48
C PHE A 96 0.15 -14.88 4.68
N GLY A 97 0.79 -14.56 3.55
CA GLY A 97 0.45 -13.39 2.75
C GLY A 97 0.22 -13.71 1.28
N GLY A 98 -0.65 -12.93 0.64
CA GLY A 98 -0.88 -12.96 -0.80
C GLY A 98 -0.78 -11.55 -1.38
N TYR A 99 -0.03 -11.39 -2.47
CA TYR A 99 0.30 -10.07 -3.03
C TYR A 99 0.10 -10.01 -4.52
N ARG A 100 -0.30 -8.86 -5.01
CA ARG A 100 -0.04 -8.38 -6.36
C ARG A 100 1.27 -7.64 -6.36
N HIS A 101 2.19 -7.96 -7.30
CA HIS A 101 3.50 -7.31 -7.34
C HIS A 101 3.88 -6.81 -8.74
N TYR A 102 4.85 -5.89 -8.74
CA TYR A 102 5.48 -5.31 -9.92
C TYR A 102 7.00 -5.32 -9.74
N ASN A 103 7.72 -5.76 -10.80
CA ASN A 103 9.17 -5.83 -10.83
C ASN A 103 9.67 -4.84 -11.88
N TYR A 104 10.39 -3.82 -11.44
CA TYR A 104 11.00 -2.81 -12.31
C TYR A 104 12.47 -3.12 -12.53
N ASN A 105 12.89 -3.25 -13.79
CA ASN A 105 14.28 -3.47 -14.15
C ASN A 105 15.04 -2.15 -14.09
N LEU A 106 15.86 -1.95 -13.05
CA LEU A 106 16.68 -0.75 -12.88
C LEU A 106 17.92 -0.81 -13.80
N LYS A 107 18.52 -1.99 -13.93
CA LYS A 107 19.68 -2.23 -14.80
C LYS A 107 19.64 -3.66 -15.31
N ASN A 108 19.92 -3.83 -16.61
CA ASN A 108 20.02 -5.12 -17.25
C ASN A 108 21.33 -5.21 -18.03
N THR A 109 21.96 -6.39 -17.96
CA THR A 109 23.06 -6.81 -18.83
C THR A 109 22.68 -8.13 -19.51
N SER A 110 23.55 -8.71 -20.31
CA SER A 110 23.33 -10.03 -20.92
C SER A 110 23.20 -11.17 -19.91
N SER A 111 23.81 -11.04 -18.74
CA SER A 111 23.86 -12.13 -17.74
C SER A 111 23.33 -11.74 -16.36
N SER A 112 23.06 -10.47 -16.10
CA SER A 112 22.62 -10.02 -14.79
C SER A 112 21.58 -8.90 -14.86
N SER A 113 20.77 -8.75 -13.81
CA SER A 113 19.85 -7.64 -13.68
C SER A 113 19.71 -7.18 -12.23
N LEU A 114 19.46 -5.89 -12.07
CA LEU A 114 19.06 -5.28 -10.79
C LEU A 114 17.61 -4.88 -10.88
N LYS A 115 16.78 -5.38 -9.95
CA LYS A 115 15.35 -5.13 -9.97
C LYS A 115 14.88 -4.50 -8.65
N LEU A 116 13.99 -3.52 -8.78
CA LEU A 116 13.17 -3.04 -7.68
C LEU A 116 11.81 -3.74 -7.77
N ILE A 117 11.39 -4.41 -6.71
CA ILE A 117 10.17 -5.21 -6.67
C ILE A 117 9.29 -4.67 -5.56
N SER A 118 8.04 -4.31 -5.89
CA SER A 118 7.04 -3.85 -4.94
C SER A 118 5.82 -4.76 -4.97
N GLY A 119 5.33 -5.17 -3.79
CA GLY A 119 4.12 -5.97 -3.65
C GLY A 119 3.15 -5.35 -2.65
N PHE A 120 1.85 -5.44 -2.97
CA PHE A 120 0.76 -4.99 -2.12
C PHE A 120 -0.29 -6.11 -2.03
N GLY A 121 -0.81 -6.33 -0.83
CA GLY A 121 -1.75 -7.41 -0.61
C GLY A 121 -2.25 -7.53 0.81
N PHE A 122 -2.59 -8.75 1.18
CA PHE A 122 -3.15 -9.07 2.48
C PHE A 122 -2.33 -10.16 3.15
N GLY A 123 -2.34 -10.14 4.50
CA GLY A 123 -1.77 -11.17 5.33
C GLY A 123 -2.77 -11.71 6.34
N TYR A 124 -2.57 -12.95 6.74
CA TYR A 124 -3.25 -13.57 7.87
C TYR A 124 -2.22 -13.97 8.92
N VAL A 125 -2.34 -13.40 10.13
CA VAL A 125 -1.47 -13.71 11.25
C VAL A 125 -2.11 -14.74 12.17
N THR A 126 -1.32 -15.67 12.67
CA THR A 126 -1.80 -16.72 13.59
C THR A 126 -2.08 -16.17 14.98
N LYS A 127 -1.30 -15.16 15.43
CA LYS A 127 -1.42 -14.52 16.74
C LYS A 127 -1.67 -13.02 16.59
N SER A 128 -2.86 -12.55 16.93
CA SER A 128 -3.20 -11.12 17.03
C SER A 128 -3.35 -10.72 18.49
N TYR A 129 -3.48 -9.41 18.74
CA TYR A 129 -3.80 -8.89 20.06
C TYR A 129 -5.06 -9.54 20.65
N ASN A 130 -4.98 -9.89 21.90
CA ASN A 130 -6.10 -10.28 22.75
C ASN A 130 -5.81 -9.83 24.18
N ALA A 131 -6.73 -9.11 24.81
CA ALA A 131 -6.51 -8.53 26.13
C ALA A 131 -6.19 -9.55 27.23
N ILE A 132 -6.61 -10.83 27.06
CA ILE A 132 -6.43 -11.88 28.05
C ILE A 132 -5.25 -12.80 27.66
N THR A 133 -5.22 -13.26 26.38
CA THR A 133 -4.29 -14.34 25.95
C THR A 133 -3.06 -13.83 25.24
N ASN A 134 -3.06 -12.59 24.73
CA ASN A 134 -1.92 -12.00 24.02
C ASN A 134 -1.87 -10.47 24.18
N PRO A 135 -1.82 -9.92 25.41
CA PRO A 135 -1.90 -8.49 25.67
C PRO A 135 -0.69 -7.71 25.16
N ASN A 136 0.47 -8.37 25.00
CA ASN A 136 1.72 -7.74 24.57
C ASN A 136 1.81 -7.52 23.05
N ASN A 137 0.85 -8.01 22.27
CA ASN A 137 0.84 -7.80 20.81
C ASN A 137 0.31 -6.41 20.44
N HIS A 138 1.10 -5.38 20.69
CA HIS A 138 0.75 -4.02 20.28
C HIS A 138 0.92 -3.76 18.77
N ALA A 139 1.52 -4.70 18.03
CA ALA A 139 1.72 -4.59 16.60
C ALA A 139 0.45 -4.85 15.78
N LEU A 140 -0.29 -5.92 16.10
CA LEU A 140 -1.29 -6.52 15.22
C LEU A 140 -2.61 -6.76 15.97
N GLY A 141 -3.55 -5.81 15.85
CA GLY A 141 -4.86 -5.85 16.54
C GLY A 141 -5.88 -6.80 15.92
N SER A 142 -5.64 -7.30 14.71
CA SER A 142 -6.54 -8.23 14.02
C SER A 142 -5.77 -9.32 13.29
N LYS A 143 -6.45 -10.44 12.99
CA LYS A 143 -5.84 -11.55 12.24
C LYS A 143 -5.67 -11.25 10.75
N LEU A 144 -6.60 -10.48 10.17
CA LEU A 144 -6.49 -10.04 8.78
C LEU A 144 -5.76 -8.70 8.73
N LEU A 145 -4.74 -8.62 7.90
CA LEU A 145 -3.82 -7.50 7.79
C LEU A 145 -3.74 -7.03 6.33
N ALA A 146 -3.50 -5.74 6.13
CA ALA A 146 -2.89 -5.28 4.90
C ALA A 146 -1.38 -5.50 4.99
N SER A 147 -0.77 -5.75 3.85
CA SER A 147 0.66 -5.96 3.77
C SER A 147 1.24 -5.36 2.50
N ALA A 148 2.48 -4.90 2.62
CA ALA A 148 3.28 -4.45 1.51
C ALA A 148 4.72 -4.92 1.68
N TYR A 149 5.42 -5.12 0.55
CA TYR A 149 6.85 -5.32 0.57
C TYR A 149 7.56 -4.52 -0.52
N LEU A 150 8.79 -4.16 -0.25
CA LEU A 150 9.72 -3.56 -1.19
C LEU A 150 11.01 -4.38 -1.16
N LYS A 151 11.51 -4.81 -2.34
CA LYS A 151 12.75 -5.58 -2.46
C LYS A 151 13.67 -4.94 -3.50
N LEU A 152 14.95 -4.86 -3.18
CA LEU A 152 16.01 -4.56 -4.15
C LEU A 152 16.83 -5.83 -4.33
N GLN A 153 16.79 -6.42 -5.53
CA GLN A 153 17.40 -7.72 -5.80
C GLN A 153 18.29 -7.69 -7.03
N PHE A 154 19.43 -8.32 -6.88
CA PHE A 154 20.36 -8.63 -7.97
C PHE A 154 20.13 -10.06 -8.45
N PHE A 155 20.02 -10.26 -9.75
CA PHE A 155 19.85 -11.54 -10.41
C PHE A 155 21.07 -11.84 -11.26
N GLN A 156 21.58 -13.06 -11.15
CA GLN A 156 22.67 -13.58 -11.97
C GLN A 156 22.20 -14.81 -12.73
N LEU A 157 22.19 -14.75 -14.05
CA LEU A 157 21.85 -15.86 -14.92
C LEU A 157 22.94 -16.94 -14.87
N LEU A 158 22.52 -18.19 -14.74
CA LEU A 158 23.42 -19.34 -14.78
C LEU A 158 23.54 -19.90 -16.21
N LYS A 159 24.56 -20.75 -16.45
CA LYS A 159 24.94 -21.27 -17.78
C LYS A 159 23.81 -21.92 -18.61
N LYS A 160 22.69 -22.29 -18.00
CA LYS A 160 21.55 -22.95 -18.69
C LYS A 160 20.48 -21.96 -19.17
N GLU A 161 20.69 -20.64 -19.11
CA GLU A 161 19.82 -19.56 -19.57
C GLU A 161 18.38 -19.56 -19.00
N LYS A 162 17.98 -20.59 -18.27
CA LYS A 162 16.65 -20.73 -17.67
C LYS A 162 16.65 -20.49 -16.16
N LEU A 163 17.79 -20.60 -15.51
CA LEU A 163 17.92 -20.50 -14.07
C LEU A 163 18.78 -19.29 -13.70
N SER A 164 18.27 -18.45 -12.82
CA SER A 164 19.04 -17.37 -12.19
C SER A 164 19.07 -17.57 -10.68
N ILE A 165 20.19 -17.22 -10.08
CA ILE A 165 20.27 -16.99 -8.63
C ILE A 165 19.98 -15.53 -8.37
N ASN A 166 19.27 -15.23 -7.32
CA ASN A 166 19.02 -13.85 -6.89
C ASN A 166 19.38 -13.66 -5.42
N THR A 167 19.87 -12.48 -5.12
CA THR A 167 20.15 -12.01 -3.76
C THR A 167 19.79 -10.56 -3.59
N GLY A 168 19.48 -10.13 -2.37
CA GLY A 168 19.12 -8.74 -2.13
C GLY A 168 18.61 -8.47 -0.73
N VAL A 169 17.95 -7.33 -0.59
CA VAL A 169 17.34 -6.88 0.65
C VAL A 169 15.85 -6.65 0.45
N SER A 170 15.08 -6.84 1.52
CA SER A 170 13.65 -6.51 1.51
C SER A 170 13.20 -5.85 2.79
N LEU A 171 12.17 -5.02 2.66
CA LEU A 171 11.35 -4.50 3.74
C LEU A 171 9.94 -5.08 3.56
N ILE A 172 9.41 -5.73 4.59
CA ILE A 172 8.05 -6.26 4.61
C ILE A 172 7.29 -5.60 5.75
N HIS A 173 6.09 -5.09 5.45
CA HIS A 173 5.21 -4.39 6.38
C HIS A 173 3.89 -5.12 6.53
N PHE A 174 3.39 -5.22 7.77
CA PHE A 174 2.05 -5.69 8.11
C PHE A 174 1.37 -4.72 9.06
N SER A 175 0.11 -4.40 8.79
CA SER A 175 -0.78 -3.63 9.68
C SER A 175 -2.24 -3.90 9.35
N ASN A 176 -3.15 -3.56 10.24
CA ASN A 176 -4.59 -3.71 9.96
C ASN A 176 -5.25 -2.42 9.44
N ILE A 177 -4.45 -1.47 8.91
CA ILE A 177 -4.92 -0.22 8.30
C ILE A 177 -5.77 0.65 9.30
N ALA A 178 -5.42 0.64 10.57
CA ALA A 178 -6.13 1.35 11.64
C ALA A 178 -7.63 0.98 11.81
N LEU A 179 -8.02 -0.24 11.41
CA LEU A 179 -9.39 -0.73 11.61
C LEU A 179 -9.64 -1.18 13.05
N LYS A 180 -8.60 -1.59 13.76
CA LYS A 180 -8.66 -2.04 15.16
C LYS A 180 -7.33 -1.81 15.87
N ASN A 181 -7.36 -1.19 17.04
CA ASN A 181 -6.19 -1.05 17.90
C ASN A 181 -6.00 -2.25 18.86
N PRO A 182 -4.76 -2.53 19.28
CA PRO A 182 -3.52 -1.83 18.91
C PRO A 182 -3.09 -2.12 17.47
N ASN A 183 -2.50 -1.15 16.78
CA ASN A 183 -2.01 -1.29 15.41
C ASN A 183 -0.75 -0.45 15.18
N LEU A 184 0.33 -0.77 15.87
CA LEU A 184 1.62 -0.15 15.58
C LEU A 184 2.19 -0.66 14.25
N GLY A 185 1.68 -1.78 13.75
CA GLY A 185 2.23 -2.51 12.62
C GLY A 185 3.57 -3.18 12.94
N ILE A 186 4.07 -3.97 12.03
CA ILE A 186 5.40 -4.59 12.13
C ILE A 186 6.14 -4.47 10.80
N ASN A 187 7.37 -3.99 10.85
CA ASN A 187 8.27 -3.87 9.72
C ASN A 187 9.42 -4.84 9.90
N THR A 188 9.76 -5.61 8.87
CA THR A 188 10.89 -6.54 8.91
C THR A 188 11.87 -6.22 7.80
N VAL A 189 13.13 -5.98 8.13
CA VAL A 189 14.24 -5.87 7.16
C VAL A 189 14.89 -7.23 7.03
N ASN A 190 15.05 -7.70 5.79
CA ASN A 190 15.55 -9.04 5.51
C ASN A 190 16.65 -9.01 4.45
N LEU A 191 17.55 -9.97 4.56
CA LEU A 191 18.40 -10.44 3.47
C LEU A 191 17.67 -11.57 2.73
N ASN A 192 17.73 -11.56 1.41
CA ASN A 192 17.07 -12.55 0.57
C ASN A 192 18.11 -13.29 -0.28
N VAL A 193 17.90 -14.57 -0.45
CA VAL A 193 18.59 -15.40 -1.44
C VAL A 193 17.56 -16.33 -2.08
N GLY A 194 17.68 -16.53 -3.39
CA GLY A 194 16.66 -17.33 -4.07
C GLY A 194 17.05 -17.73 -5.48
N PHE A 195 16.07 -18.34 -6.13
CA PHE A 195 16.18 -18.84 -7.49
C PHE A 195 15.00 -18.32 -8.31
N ASN A 196 15.28 -18.02 -9.58
CA ASN A 196 14.25 -17.69 -10.55
C ASN A 196 14.39 -18.61 -11.75
N TYR A 197 13.33 -19.32 -12.09
CA TYR A 197 13.29 -20.27 -13.18
C TYR A 197 12.38 -19.78 -14.32
N LEU A 198 12.94 -19.65 -15.51
CA LEU A 198 12.23 -19.25 -16.72
C LEU A 198 11.48 -20.45 -17.30
N LEU A 199 10.15 -20.39 -17.30
CA LEU A 199 9.26 -21.43 -17.82
C LEU A 199 9.26 -21.44 -19.35
N GLU A 200 9.16 -20.25 -19.96
CA GLU A 200 9.07 -20.08 -21.40
C GLU A 200 10.01 -18.98 -21.89
N PRO A 201 10.64 -19.14 -23.09
CA PRO A 201 11.44 -18.08 -23.69
C PRO A 201 10.64 -16.80 -23.87
N ILE A 202 11.25 -15.67 -23.58
CA ILE A 202 10.63 -14.36 -23.72
C ILE A 202 10.66 -13.98 -25.20
N LYS A 203 9.50 -13.86 -25.82
CA LYS A 203 9.35 -13.35 -27.19
C LYS A 203 8.84 -11.92 -27.12
N PHE A 204 9.67 -10.96 -27.54
CA PHE A 204 9.26 -9.58 -27.70
C PHE A 204 8.44 -9.42 -28.98
N GLN A 205 7.34 -8.65 -28.89
CA GLN A 205 6.56 -8.31 -30.09
C GLN A 205 7.30 -7.24 -30.90
N PRO A 206 7.26 -7.31 -32.24
CA PRO A 206 7.83 -6.24 -33.08
C PRO A 206 7.21 -4.88 -32.74
N LEU A 207 7.96 -3.84 -33.02
CA LEU A 207 7.49 -2.45 -32.89
C LEU A 207 6.20 -2.26 -33.67
N GLN A 208 5.07 -2.18 -33.02
CA GLN A 208 3.97 -1.42 -33.55
C GLN A 208 4.33 0.04 -33.26
N GLU A 209 4.68 0.79 -34.29
CA GLU A 209 4.81 2.24 -34.20
C GLU A 209 3.44 2.80 -33.87
N GLU A 210 3.12 2.92 -32.57
CA GLU A 210 2.12 3.89 -32.16
C GLU A 210 2.77 5.27 -32.35
N ILE A 211 2.63 5.80 -33.56
CA ILE A 211 2.82 7.22 -33.84
C ILE A 211 1.69 7.98 -33.14
N THR A 212 1.75 8.07 -31.84
CA THR A 212 0.95 9.05 -31.12
C THR A 212 1.89 10.19 -30.71
N THR A 213 2.15 11.06 -31.64
CA THR A 213 2.54 12.46 -31.38
C THR A 213 1.35 13.22 -30.76
N ASN A 214 0.74 12.69 -29.72
CA ASN A 214 -0.16 13.50 -28.93
C ASN A 214 0.72 14.47 -28.15
N GLU A 215 0.66 15.74 -28.54
CA GLU A 215 1.21 16.83 -27.74
C GLU A 215 0.78 16.63 -26.28
N LEU A 216 1.72 16.80 -25.36
CA LEU A 216 1.42 16.74 -23.93
C LEU A 216 0.38 17.82 -23.63
N ASP A 217 -0.72 17.42 -23.06
CA ASP A 217 -1.71 18.36 -22.54
C ASP A 217 -1.11 19.11 -21.33
N LYS A 218 -0.63 20.32 -21.59
CA LYS A 218 0.01 21.17 -20.58
C LYS A 218 -0.99 21.90 -19.68
N LYS A 219 -2.29 21.65 -19.85
CA LYS A 219 -3.33 22.31 -19.06
C LYS A 219 -3.26 21.87 -17.60
N VAL A 220 -3.67 22.77 -16.74
CA VAL A 220 -3.94 22.48 -15.34
C VAL A 220 -5.41 22.13 -15.21
N TYR A 221 -5.71 21.03 -14.56
CA TYR A 221 -7.07 20.60 -14.28
C TYR A 221 -7.33 20.68 -12.77
N PHE A 222 -8.57 20.98 -12.43
CA PHE A 222 -9.02 21.02 -11.05
C PHE A 222 -9.86 19.79 -10.75
N ASN A 223 -9.77 19.34 -9.51
CA ASN A 223 -10.44 18.12 -9.05
C ASN A 223 -11.04 18.37 -7.66
N LEU A 224 -12.22 17.82 -7.46
CA LEU A 224 -12.86 17.71 -6.15
C LEU A 224 -13.06 16.24 -5.84
N ILE A 225 -12.68 15.79 -4.65
CA ILE A 225 -12.94 14.42 -4.21
C ILE A 225 -13.49 14.41 -2.79
N LEU A 226 -14.51 13.58 -2.58
CA LEU A 226 -15.06 13.24 -1.28
C LEU A 226 -14.57 11.85 -0.92
N ARG A 227 -13.93 11.71 0.23
CA ARG A 227 -13.47 10.43 0.78
C ARG A 227 -14.13 10.20 2.14
N GLY A 228 -14.29 8.93 2.48
CA GLY A 228 -14.79 8.54 3.79
C GLY A 228 -14.36 7.12 4.12
N GLY A 229 -14.64 6.74 5.35
CA GLY A 229 -14.37 5.41 5.89
C GLY A 229 -14.66 5.37 7.37
N TYR A 230 -14.10 4.35 8.02
CA TYR A 230 -14.21 4.15 9.45
C TYR A 230 -12.82 3.96 10.03
N ASN A 231 -12.58 4.50 11.22
CA ASN A 231 -11.36 4.28 11.97
C ASN A 231 -11.64 4.27 13.49
N GLU A 232 -10.69 3.74 14.23
CA GLU A 232 -10.67 3.75 15.68
C GLU A 232 -9.68 4.79 16.17
N SER A 233 -9.88 5.35 17.39
CA SER A 233 -8.88 6.19 18.03
C SER A 233 -7.63 5.38 18.39
N LEU A 234 -6.58 6.04 18.90
CA LEU A 234 -5.37 5.34 19.38
C LEU A 234 -5.61 4.55 20.68
N GLU A 235 -6.75 4.77 21.34
CA GLU A 235 -7.17 4.06 22.53
C GLU A 235 -7.80 2.72 22.12
N ILE A 236 -7.37 1.66 22.80
CA ILE A 236 -7.88 0.31 22.54
C ILE A 236 -9.36 0.23 22.95
N ASP A 237 -10.17 -0.40 22.09
CA ASP A 237 -11.60 -0.58 22.30
C ASP A 237 -12.41 0.73 22.46
N SER A 238 -11.88 1.87 21.95
CA SER A 238 -12.57 3.17 21.95
C SER A 238 -13.80 3.23 21.04
N GLY A 239 -13.96 2.23 20.17
CA GLY A 239 -15.04 2.14 19.19
C GLY A 239 -14.62 2.61 17.79
N ILE A 240 -15.43 2.22 16.81
CA ILE A 240 -15.22 2.51 15.39
C ILE A 240 -16.12 3.69 15.01
N PHE A 241 -15.51 4.74 14.42
CA PHE A 241 -16.19 5.99 14.09
C PHE A 241 -16.04 6.32 12.61
N PRO A 242 -17.03 6.98 11.98
CA PRO A 242 -16.90 7.47 10.63
C PRO A 242 -15.96 8.70 10.57
N PHE A 243 -15.32 8.84 9.41
CA PHE A 243 -14.60 10.07 9.07
C PHE A 243 -14.91 10.48 7.63
N TYR A 244 -14.67 11.75 7.33
CA TYR A 244 -14.89 12.37 6.03
C TYR A 244 -13.71 13.26 5.66
N THR A 245 -13.32 13.21 4.39
CA THR A 245 -12.29 14.08 3.83
C THR A 245 -12.82 14.73 2.55
N VAL A 246 -12.75 16.04 2.47
CA VAL A 246 -13.01 16.81 1.24
C VAL A 246 -11.69 17.33 0.75
N THR A 247 -11.33 17.02 -0.50
CA THR A 247 -10.07 17.47 -1.10
C THR A 247 -10.36 18.24 -2.38
N PHE A 248 -9.78 19.43 -2.49
CA PHE A 248 -9.72 20.21 -3.72
C PHE A 248 -8.26 20.32 -4.16
N TYR A 249 -7.98 19.95 -5.42
CA TYR A 249 -6.61 19.96 -5.90
C TYR A 249 -6.50 20.23 -7.39
N ALA A 250 -5.37 20.82 -7.79
CA ALA A 250 -4.95 20.96 -9.16
C ALA A 250 -4.01 19.83 -9.54
N ASN A 251 -4.12 19.32 -10.77
CA ASN A 251 -3.13 18.44 -11.38
C ASN A 251 -2.59 19.00 -12.67
N LYS A 252 -1.29 18.81 -12.91
CA LYS A 252 -0.59 19.16 -14.13
C LYS A 252 0.18 17.97 -14.66
N THR A 253 -0.07 17.61 -15.91
CA THR A 253 0.63 16.53 -16.61
C THR A 253 2.08 16.95 -16.93
N ILE A 254 3.05 16.17 -16.49
CA ILE A 254 4.48 16.36 -16.79
C ILE A 254 4.86 15.52 -18.01
N ASN A 255 4.37 14.29 -18.07
CA ASN A 255 4.55 13.37 -19.19
C ASN A 255 3.34 12.43 -19.28
N LYS A 256 3.32 11.54 -20.28
CA LYS A 256 2.19 10.61 -20.54
C LYS A 256 1.83 9.70 -19.33
N PHE A 257 2.71 9.59 -18.34
CA PHE A 257 2.58 8.67 -17.22
C PHE A 257 2.66 9.35 -15.85
N SER A 258 2.77 10.69 -15.82
CA SER A 258 3.03 11.41 -14.58
C SER A 258 2.28 12.73 -14.51
N ASP A 259 1.48 12.90 -13.46
CA ASP A 259 0.91 14.18 -13.04
C ASP A 259 1.53 14.61 -11.71
N ILE A 260 1.82 15.91 -11.57
CA ILE A 260 2.05 16.53 -10.25
C ILE A 260 0.73 17.09 -9.77
N THR A 261 0.46 16.92 -8.48
CA THR A 261 -0.74 17.41 -7.81
C THR A 261 -0.39 18.36 -6.68
N PHE A 262 -1.23 19.38 -6.48
CA PHE A 262 -1.15 20.29 -5.35
C PHE A 262 -2.56 20.65 -4.90
N GLY A 263 -2.82 20.60 -3.59
CA GLY A 263 -4.17 20.84 -3.11
C GLY A 263 -4.30 21.03 -1.61
N THR A 264 -5.55 21.04 -1.18
CA THR A 264 -5.96 21.17 0.21
C THR A 264 -6.94 20.05 0.59
N ASP A 265 -6.80 19.58 1.82
CA ASP A 265 -7.67 18.61 2.45
C ASP A 265 -8.42 19.23 3.62
N TYR A 266 -9.70 18.99 3.72
CA TYR A 266 -10.50 19.23 4.93
C TYR A 266 -10.85 17.88 5.55
N PHE A 267 -10.36 17.63 6.76
CA PHE A 267 -10.60 16.37 7.50
C PHE A 267 -11.58 16.57 8.63
N LYS A 268 -12.52 15.65 8.76
CA LYS A 268 -13.46 15.58 9.87
C LYS A 268 -13.57 14.15 10.36
N SER A 269 -13.21 13.89 11.61
CA SER A 269 -13.14 12.53 12.16
C SER A 269 -13.89 12.46 13.48
N GLU A 270 -14.99 11.68 13.51
CA GLU A 270 -15.87 11.61 14.68
C GLU A 270 -15.20 10.95 15.89
N PHE A 271 -14.20 10.07 15.69
CA PHE A 271 -13.42 9.55 16.81
C PHE A 271 -12.68 10.65 17.57
N LEU A 272 -12.17 11.67 16.85
CA LEU A 272 -11.45 12.78 17.49
C LEU A 272 -12.37 13.62 18.34
N LYS A 273 -13.62 13.83 17.90
CA LYS A 273 -14.65 14.47 18.72
C LYS A 273 -14.91 13.70 20.01
N ASN A 274 -15.08 12.38 19.91
CA ASN A 274 -15.29 11.53 21.09
C ASN A 274 -14.05 11.52 22.00
N HIS A 275 -12.84 11.47 21.45
CA HIS A 275 -11.59 11.55 22.20
C HIS A 275 -11.48 12.89 22.98
N ILE A 276 -11.77 14.01 22.33
CA ILE A 276 -11.78 15.35 22.99
C ILE A 276 -12.76 15.37 24.16
N LYS A 277 -13.97 14.84 23.96
CA LYS A 277 -14.99 14.76 25.02
C LYS A 277 -14.51 13.92 26.20
N ASN A 278 -13.96 12.74 25.96
CA ASN A 278 -13.44 11.87 27.02
C ASN A 278 -12.28 12.55 27.78
N LYS A 279 -11.39 13.20 27.07
CA LYS A 279 -10.27 13.92 27.66
C LYS A 279 -10.69 15.10 28.53
N ASN A 280 -11.76 15.80 28.16
CA ASN A 280 -12.36 16.85 29.01
C ASN A 280 -12.89 16.27 30.33
N LEU A 281 -13.51 15.08 30.29
CA LEU A 281 -14.04 14.41 31.48
C LEU A 281 -12.93 13.90 32.41
N GLU A 282 -11.85 13.35 31.84
CA GLU A 282 -10.73 12.75 32.61
C GLU A 282 -9.80 13.78 33.21
N GLU A 283 -9.45 14.83 32.45
CA GLU A 283 -8.43 15.80 32.85
C GLU A 283 -9.04 17.06 33.50
N GLY A 284 -10.37 17.21 33.54
CA GLY A 284 -11.03 18.42 34.04
C GLY A 284 -10.72 19.67 33.21
N LYS A 285 -10.24 19.50 31.97
CA LYS A 285 -9.93 20.58 31.01
C LYS A 285 -11.12 20.80 30.10
N THR A 286 -11.23 22.05 29.60
CA THR A 286 -12.28 22.42 28.67
C THR A 286 -11.68 22.61 27.27
N TYR A 287 -11.47 21.54 26.52
CA TYR A 287 -11.21 21.64 25.08
C TYR A 287 -12.54 21.86 24.36
N ASN A 288 -12.52 22.64 23.29
CA ASN A 288 -13.71 22.83 22.49
C ASN A 288 -14.02 21.54 21.69
N GLU A 289 -15.18 20.93 21.91
CA GLU A 289 -15.59 19.70 21.23
C GLU A 289 -15.70 19.84 19.71
N ASN A 290 -15.74 21.07 19.18
CA ASN A 290 -15.75 21.34 17.73
C ASN A 290 -14.34 21.36 17.10
N ASP A 291 -13.27 21.27 17.90
CA ASP A 291 -11.88 21.30 17.45
C ASP A 291 -11.39 19.99 16.82
N TYR A 292 -12.30 19.15 16.32
CA TYR A 292 -12.01 17.89 15.64
C TYR A 292 -11.85 18.01 14.12
N ALA A 293 -12.05 19.19 13.56
CA ALA A 293 -11.79 19.48 12.15
C ALA A 293 -10.33 19.90 11.93
N ARG A 294 -9.75 19.49 10.81
CA ARG A 294 -8.37 19.81 10.45
C ARG A 294 -8.33 20.23 8.97
N VAL A 295 -7.41 21.14 8.63
CA VAL A 295 -7.12 21.52 7.24
C VAL A 295 -5.65 21.26 6.94
N GLY A 296 -5.38 20.58 5.83
CA GLY A 296 -4.04 20.30 5.34
C GLY A 296 -3.81 20.86 3.94
N ILE A 297 -2.56 21.08 3.60
CA ILE A 297 -2.08 21.33 2.25
C ILE A 297 -1.14 20.21 1.85
N PHE A 298 -1.12 19.83 0.58
CA PHE A 298 -0.25 18.75 0.12
C PHE A 298 0.31 19.01 -1.27
N VAL A 299 1.42 18.35 -1.56
CA VAL A 299 1.96 18.12 -2.88
C VAL A 299 1.98 16.62 -3.14
N GLY A 300 1.76 16.21 -4.39
CA GLY A 300 1.72 14.79 -4.71
C GLY A 300 2.09 14.48 -6.15
N HIS A 301 2.12 13.20 -6.43
CA HIS A 301 2.41 12.64 -7.74
C HIS A 301 1.42 11.52 -8.05
N GLU A 302 0.92 11.49 -9.27
CA GLU A 302 0.14 10.38 -9.82
C GLU A 302 0.94 9.69 -10.91
N LEU A 303 1.24 8.39 -10.71
CA LEU A 303 1.80 7.54 -11.76
C LEU A 303 0.66 6.89 -12.53
N ILE A 304 0.51 7.26 -13.80
CA ILE A 304 -0.64 6.91 -14.63
C ILE A 304 -0.34 5.69 -15.49
N GLN A 305 -1.21 4.68 -15.42
CA GLN A 305 -1.19 3.51 -16.28
C GLN A 305 -2.62 3.23 -16.80
N ASN A 306 -2.93 3.70 -18.01
CA ASN A 306 -4.28 3.62 -18.60
C ASN A 306 -5.34 4.30 -17.71
N ASN A 307 -6.33 3.53 -17.24
CA ASN A 307 -7.37 4.03 -16.36
C ASN A 307 -6.97 4.02 -14.88
N PHE A 308 -5.85 3.39 -14.52
CA PHE A 308 -5.34 3.36 -13.15
C PHE A 308 -4.27 4.43 -12.96
N SER A 309 -4.23 5.00 -11.76
CA SER A 309 -3.11 5.80 -11.30
C SER A 309 -2.72 5.36 -9.89
N PHE A 310 -1.42 5.32 -9.61
CA PHE A 310 -0.93 5.24 -8.25
C PHE A 310 -0.75 6.67 -7.73
N VAL A 311 -1.46 6.98 -6.65
CA VAL A 311 -1.45 8.29 -5.98
C VAL A 311 -0.44 8.24 -4.85
N SER A 312 0.44 9.23 -4.78
CA SER A 312 1.33 9.48 -3.66
C SER A 312 1.33 10.96 -3.30
N GLN A 313 1.11 11.27 -2.02
CA GLN A 313 1.02 12.64 -1.53
C GLN A 313 1.77 12.77 -0.22
N ILE A 314 2.39 13.93 0.00
CA ILE A 314 2.89 14.37 1.30
C ILE A 314 2.25 15.71 1.64
N GLY A 315 1.72 15.84 2.84
CA GLY A 315 0.99 17.02 3.27
C GLY A 315 1.36 17.47 4.67
N TYR A 316 0.92 18.68 4.96
CA TYR A 316 1.10 19.31 6.26
C TYR A 316 -0.24 19.90 6.74
N THR A 317 -0.62 19.57 7.97
CA THR A 317 -1.85 20.09 8.60
C THR A 317 -1.61 21.51 9.11
N VAL A 318 -2.16 22.48 8.38
CA VAL A 318 -1.99 23.94 8.66
C VAL A 318 -2.96 24.42 9.74
N TYR A 319 -4.22 23.97 9.71
CA TYR A 319 -5.19 24.20 10.78
C TYR A 319 -5.34 22.93 11.62
N TYR A 320 -4.93 22.99 12.86
CA TYR A 320 -4.82 21.86 13.77
C TYR A 320 -5.10 22.26 15.22
N PRO A 321 -6.37 22.55 15.55
CA PRO A 321 -6.74 23.12 16.85
C PRO A 321 -6.50 22.16 18.01
N PHE A 322 -6.71 20.85 17.79
CA PHE A 322 -6.45 19.82 18.80
C PHE A 322 -5.32 18.89 18.34
N PRO A 323 -4.10 18.99 18.92
CA PRO A 323 -2.98 18.13 18.58
C PRO A 323 -3.22 16.68 19.00
N TYR A 324 -3.26 15.75 18.02
CA TYR A 324 -3.52 14.33 18.26
C TYR A 324 -2.46 13.41 17.64
N VAL A 325 -2.06 13.70 16.40
CA VAL A 325 -1.05 12.96 15.63
C VAL A 325 -0.05 13.96 15.04
N SER A 326 0.90 13.50 14.24
CA SER A 326 1.80 14.39 13.50
C SER A 326 1.02 15.35 12.58
N ARG A 327 1.55 16.57 12.40
CA ARG A 327 1.06 17.50 11.37
C ARG A 327 1.41 17.07 9.96
N VAL A 328 2.53 16.33 9.80
CA VAL A 328 2.91 15.74 8.51
C VAL A 328 2.09 14.48 8.29
N TYR A 329 1.51 14.38 7.10
CA TYR A 329 0.80 13.19 6.68
C TYR A 329 1.20 12.77 5.27
N GLU A 330 1.13 11.50 5.01
CA GLU A 330 1.30 10.87 3.72
C GLU A 330 -0.03 10.25 3.27
N ARG A 331 -0.26 10.19 1.96
CA ARG A 331 -1.36 9.43 1.37
C ARG A 331 -0.87 8.64 0.19
N PHE A 332 -1.16 7.34 0.18
CA PHE A 332 -0.84 6.42 -0.91
C PHE A 332 -2.06 5.62 -1.30
N GLY A 333 -2.22 5.34 -2.58
CA GLY A 333 -3.32 4.49 -3.03
C GLY A 333 -3.51 4.41 -4.52
N LEU A 334 -4.68 3.90 -4.89
CA LEU A 334 -5.06 3.69 -6.27
C LEU A 334 -6.24 4.58 -6.63
N LYS A 335 -6.14 5.21 -7.79
CA LYS A 335 -7.19 5.97 -8.45
C LYS A 335 -7.59 5.23 -9.72
N TYR A 336 -8.89 5.15 -9.98
CA TYR A 336 -9.43 4.55 -11.19
C TYR A 336 -10.36 5.53 -11.90
N LYS A 337 -10.09 5.80 -13.18
CA LYS A 337 -10.92 6.66 -14.03
C LYS A 337 -12.18 5.90 -14.44
N LEU A 338 -13.36 6.37 -14.01
CA LEU A 338 -14.67 5.81 -14.36
C LEU A 338 -15.20 6.35 -15.68
N GLY A 339 -14.64 7.45 -16.17
CA GLY A 339 -15.02 8.12 -17.41
C GLY A 339 -14.17 9.37 -17.65
N LYS A 340 -14.72 10.34 -18.40
CA LYS A 340 -14.00 11.57 -18.74
C LYS A 340 -13.75 12.46 -17.51
N HIS A 341 -14.73 12.53 -16.62
CA HIS A 341 -14.74 13.44 -15.48
C HIS A 341 -14.75 12.73 -14.12
N LEU A 342 -15.33 11.54 -14.04
CA LEU A 342 -15.47 10.80 -12.78
C LEU A 342 -14.29 9.86 -12.53
N PHE A 343 -13.89 9.76 -11.27
CA PHE A 343 -12.90 8.79 -10.82
C PHE A 343 -13.19 8.32 -9.38
N SER A 344 -12.76 7.12 -9.07
CA SER A 344 -12.77 6.58 -7.71
C SER A 344 -11.35 6.45 -7.17
N GLU A 345 -11.21 6.51 -5.85
CA GLU A 345 -9.93 6.30 -5.16
C GLU A 345 -10.10 5.38 -3.97
N VAL A 346 -9.07 4.57 -3.74
CA VAL A 346 -8.86 3.84 -2.49
C VAL A 346 -7.46 4.21 -2.01
N THR A 347 -7.38 4.95 -0.92
CA THR A 347 -6.13 5.49 -0.39
C THR A 347 -5.97 5.18 1.09
N MET A 348 -4.73 5.14 1.55
CA MET A 348 -4.37 5.05 2.96
C MET A 348 -3.73 6.37 3.37
N LYS A 349 -4.31 7.01 4.39
CA LYS A 349 -3.73 8.17 5.06
C LYS A 349 -2.88 7.71 6.22
N ILE A 350 -1.65 8.20 6.28
CA ILE A 350 -0.61 7.85 7.26
C ILE A 350 -0.13 9.16 7.89
N ASN A 351 0.23 9.16 9.16
CA ASN A 351 0.87 10.29 9.84
C ASN A 351 2.20 9.81 10.41
N LEU A 352 3.33 10.14 9.73
CA LEU A 352 4.68 9.74 10.11
C LEU A 352 4.72 8.24 10.50
N PHE A 353 4.52 7.36 9.51
CA PHE A 353 4.56 5.89 9.66
C PHE A 353 3.40 5.24 10.44
N ARG A 354 2.45 6.02 10.97
CA ARG A 354 1.26 5.49 11.64
C ARG A 354 0.05 5.62 10.72
N ALA A 355 -0.55 4.50 10.33
CA ALA A 355 -1.79 4.49 9.57
C ALA A 355 -2.91 5.17 10.38
N GLU A 356 -3.60 6.14 9.79
CA GLU A 356 -4.76 6.81 10.40
C GLU A 356 -6.06 6.26 9.84
N ALA A 357 -6.14 6.07 8.52
CA ALA A 357 -7.39 5.70 7.88
C ALA A 357 -7.21 5.05 6.50
N LEU A 358 -8.05 4.06 6.20
CA LEU A 358 -8.34 3.64 4.83
C LEU A 358 -9.48 4.51 4.30
N GLU A 359 -9.22 5.24 3.21
CA GLU A 359 -10.15 6.17 2.59
C GLU A 359 -10.69 5.58 1.29
N ILE A 360 -12.00 5.61 1.11
CA ILE A 360 -12.66 5.30 -0.16
C ILE A 360 -13.31 6.59 -0.66
N GLY A 361 -13.05 6.96 -1.90
CA GLY A 361 -13.48 8.24 -2.44
C GLY A 361 -14.05 8.19 -3.84
N LEU A 362 -14.89 9.19 -4.12
CA LEU A 362 -15.40 9.49 -5.44
C LEU A 362 -15.08 10.95 -5.77
N GLY A 363 -14.48 11.18 -6.93
CA GLY A 363 -14.04 12.49 -7.35
C GLY A 363 -14.51 12.88 -8.74
N TYR A 364 -14.50 14.20 -8.96
CA TYR A 364 -14.83 14.84 -10.22
C TYR A 364 -13.68 15.71 -10.70
N LYS A 365 -13.31 15.56 -11.96
CA LYS A 365 -12.32 16.38 -12.69
C LYS A 365 -13.05 17.38 -13.57
N PHE A 366 -12.76 18.67 -13.37
CA PHE A 366 -13.31 19.78 -14.14
C PHE A 366 -12.59 19.98 -15.47
#